data_6f2841a4495ff1b5ec5994742e7740b1
#
_entry.id   6f2841a4495ff1b5ec5994742e7740b1
#
_cell.length_a   1.000
_cell.length_b   1.000
_cell.length_c   1.000
_cell.angle_alpha   90.00
_cell.angle_beta   90.00
_cell.angle_gamma   90.00
#
_symmetry.space_group_name_H-M   'P 1'
#
loop_
_entity.id
_entity.type
_entity.pdbx_description
1 polymer ?
#
loop_
_entity_poly.entity_id
_entity_poly.type
_entity_poly.pdbx_seq_one_letter_code
_entity_poly.pdbx_strand_id
1 'polypeptide(L)'
;MAFIFPLSGSVMITDPERIRSLGKFFMFRGDGANGKGTLLQIMKRIYNPKNCTSLSIKQLVDDRFKVTMVGKLANLGDDIEAEAITHDELKVLKNISTADTVSTRKLYEESENATFTVKLYFTTNSDILSFDKGYAFKRRIQWLPMFNKVDKPDPYFITKMTTKPALEYWIRLIVEGYKRLYQNRKWTVCKVVEDYNNQYHEDNNVCLMYAKDLDPNTEIIGRTISQIKMDFMDWTSDDRKFSSKLFQDAVWDLYKIGLGRSKQNGKTRRVFMRQKDTNQKLHN
;
A
#
# COMPACT_ATOMS: atom_id res chain seq x y z
N MET A 1 19.20 -0.61 6.49
CA MET A 1 19.81 0.70 6.19
C MET A 1 19.69 1.06 4.70
N ALA A 2 20.04 0.18 3.74
CA ALA A 2 20.08 0.53 2.31
C ALA A 2 18.75 1.06 1.71
N PHE A 3 17.60 0.71 2.27
CA PHE A 3 16.27 1.15 1.80
C PHE A 3 15.86 2.52 2.34
N ILE A 4 16.23 2.86 3.60
CA ILE A 4 15.75 4.07 4.27
C ILE A 4 16.26 5.36 3.59
N PHE A 5 17.46 5.37 3.03
CA PHE A 5 18.03 6.56 2.40
C PHE A 5 17.36 6.91 1.08
N PRO A 6 17.11 5.99 0.13
CA PRO A 6 16.29 6.27 -1.03
C PRO A 6 14.87 6.70 -0.69
N LEU A 7 14.27 6.08 0.35
CA LEU A 7 12.96 6.45 0.86
C LEU A 7 12.96 7.91 1.32
N SER A 8 13.90 8.28 2.20
CA SER A 8 14.02 9.65 2.68
C SER A 8 14.44 10.63 1.58
N GLY A 9 15.24 10.21 0.61
CA GLY A 9 15.68 11.02 -0.53
C GLY A 9 14.58 11.25 -1.57
N SER A 10 13.53 10.45 -1.58
CA SER A 10 12.43 10.58 -2.53
C SER A 10 11.70 11.93 -2.46
N VAL A 11 11.76 12.63 -1.31
CA VAL A 11 11.18 13.98 -1.13
C VAL A 11 11.79 15.03 -2.07
N MET A 12 13.00 14.77 -2.59
CA MET A 12 13.67 15.66 -3.55
C MET A 12 13.17 15.48 -5.00
N ILE A 13 12.36 14.44 -5.25
CA ILE A 13 11.79 14.19 -6.57
C ILE A 13 10.50 14.97 -6.68
N THR A 14 10.52 16.06 -7.48
CA THR A 14 9.39 16.95 -7.70
C THR A 14 8.80 16.84 -9.10
N ASP A 15 9.48 16.15 -10.02
CA ASP A 15 8.96 15.85 -11.36
C ASP A 15 7.77 14.87 -11.28
N PRO A 16 6.55 15.27 -11.74
CA PRO A 16 5.35 14.45 -11.65
C PRO A 16 5.45 13.10 -12.38
N GLU A 17 6.09 13.05 -13.54
CA GLU A 17 6.24 11.79 -14.29
C GLU A 17 7.09 10.78 -13.50
N ARG A 18 8.14 11.27 -12.88
CA ARG A 18 9.02 10.46 -12.05
C ARG A 18 8.36 10.04 -10.75
N ILE A 19 7.58 10.93 -10.12
CA ILE A 19 6.75 10.58 -8.96
C ILE A 19 5.77 9.48 -9.34
N ARG A 20 5.09 9.60 -10.50
CA ARG A 20 4.14 8.60 -10.99
C ARG A 20 4.81 7.23 -11.19
N SER A 21 6.02 7.18 -11.75
CA SER A 21 6.74 5.92 -11.97
C SER A 21 7.16 5.23 -10.66
N LEU A 22 7.44 6.00 -9.61
CA LEU A 22 7.85 5.53 -8.29
C LEU A 22 6.68 5.39 -7.31
N GLY A 23 5.51 5.89 -7.64
CA GLY A 23 4.24 6.07 -6.97
C GLY A 23 3.97 5.21 -5.75
N LYS A 24 4.55 5.54 -4.59
CA LYS A 24 4.34 4.84 -3.33
C LYS A 24 4.01 5.80 -2.20
N PHE A 25 3.25 5.30 -1.23
CA PHE A 25 3.13 5.84 0.13
C PHE A 25 3.59 4.79 1.13
N PHE A 26 4.07 5.22 2.28
CA PHE A 26 4.83 4.39 3.20
C PHE A 26 4.14 4.25 4.54
N MET A 27 4.08 3.01 5.04
CA MET A 27 3.47 2.64 6.31
C MET A 27 4.53 1.98 7.19
N PHE A 28 4.99 2.67 8.23
CA PHE A 28 5.87 2.09 9.25
C PHE A 28 5.03 1.28 10.25
N ARG A 29 5.16 -0.04 10.24
CA ARG A 29 4.42 -0.97 11.09
C ARG A 29 5.29 -1.49 12.23
N GLY A 30 4.77 -1.44 13.45
CA GLY A 30 5.45 -2.04 14.61
C GLY A 30 4.58 -1.96 15.87
N ASP A 31 4.82 -2.84 16.84
CA ASP A 31 3.95 -3.10 17.99
C ASP A 31 4.18 -2.15 19.20
N GLY A 32 4.81 -1.01 18.96
CA GLY A 32 5.19 -0.05 20.01
C GLY A 32 6.65 -0.18 20.47
N ALA A 33 7.20 0.87 21.04
CA ALA A 33 8.58 0.97 21.57
C ALA A 33 9.70 0.55 20.57
N ASN A 34 9.47 0.70 19.28
CA ASN A 34 10.36 0.28 18.18
C ASN A 34 10.91 1.45 17.36
N GLY A 35 10.75 2.66 17.84
CA GLY A 35 11.39 3.86 17.27
C GLY A 35 10.68 4.49 16.07
N LYS A 36 9.47 4.08 15.70
CA LYS A 36 8.68 4.70 14.59
C LYS A 36 8.54 6.22 14.75
N GLY A 37 7.97 6.67 15.87
CA GLY A 37 7.78 8.09 16.16
C GLY A 37 9.13 8.84 16.24
N THR A 38 10.15 8.20 16.80
CA THR A 38 11.53 8.74 16.83
C THR A 38 12.06 8.98 15.41
N LEU A 39 11.85 8.02 14.50
CA LEU A 39 12.25 8.16 13.09
C LEU A 39 11.52 9.32 12.42
N LEU A 40 10.21 9.44 12.60
CA LEU A 40 9.43 10.57 12.04
C LEU A 40 9.91 11.91 12.59
N GLN A 41 10.24 12.00 13.88
CA GLN A 41 10.79 13.22 14.48
C GLN A 41 12.14 13.60 13.89
N ILE A 42 13.04 12.64 13.68
CA ILE A 42 14.33 12.87 13.01
C ILE A 42 14.10 13.32 11.56
N MET A 43 13.23 12.66 10.81
CA MET A 43 12.87 13.07 9.44
C MET A 43 12.33 14.50 9.42
N LYS A 44 11.44 14.85 10.36
CA LYS A 44 10.89 16.21 10.49
C LYS A 44 11.98 17.27 10.74
N ARG A 45 13.01 16.94 11.51
CA ARG A 45 14.15 17.84 11.73
C ARG A 45 15.00 17.99 10.47
N ILE A 46 15.26 16.88 9.76
CA ILE A 46 16.05 16.90 8.52
C ILE A 46 15.35 17.72 7.41
N TYR A 47 14.04 17.52 7.22
CA TYR A 47 13.28 18.21 6.17
C TYR A 47 12.92 19.66 6.53
N ASN A 48 13.13 20.08 7.74
CA ASN A 48 12.62 21.28 8.40
C ASN A 48 11.10 21.18 8.68
N PRO A 49 10.64 21.44 9.91
CA PRO A 49 9.22 21.39 10.29
C PRO A 49 8.29 22.20 9.37
N LYS A 50 8.78 23.34 8.85
CA LYS A 50 8.00 24.19 7.92
C LYS A 50 7.67 23.50 6.59
N ASN A 51 8.45 22.50 6.20
CA ASN A 51 8.27 21.73 4.97
C ASN A 51 7.51 20.42 5.16
N CYS A 52 6.99 20.19 6.37
CA CYS A 52 6.25 18.97 6.70
C CYS A 52 4.82 19.30 7.14
N THR A 53 3.92 18.36 6.88
CA THR A 53 2.61 18.26 7.53
C THR A 53 2.55 16.98 8.38
N SER A 54 1.51 16.83 9.20
CA SER A 54 1.29 15.66 10.06
C SER A 54 -0.19 15.24 10.02
N LEU A 55 -0.75 15.14 8.81
CA LEU A 55 -2.15 14.79 8.57
C LEU A 55 -2.34 13.27 8.67
N SER A 56 -3.44 12.86 9.31
CA SER A 56 -3.91 11.47 9.25
C SER A 56 -4.50 11.13 7.88
N ILE A 57 -4.68 9.84 7.59
CA ILE A 57 -5.31 9.40 6.33
C ILE A 57 -6.72 9.98 6.19
N LYS A 58 -7.51 10.00 7.27
CA LYS A 58 -8.86 10.61 7.30
C LYS A 58 -8.84 12.10 6.92
N GLN A 59 -7.86 12.84 7.42
CA GLN A 59 -7.72 14.27 7.10
C GLN A 59 -7.35 14.54 5.64
N LEU A 60 -6.73 13.60 4.95
CA LEU A 60 -6.38 13.78 3.53
C LEU A 60 -7.60 13.87 2.62
N VAL A 61 -8.75 13.37 3.03
CA VAL A 61 -10.00 13.45 2.23
C VAL A 61 -10.60 14.86 2.30
N ASP A 62 -10.42 15.57 3.40
CA ASP A 62 -10.93 16.92 3.58
C ASP A 62 -10.03 17.95 2.88
N ASP A 63 -10.61 18.69 1.93
CA ASP A 63 -9.91 19.70 1.11
C ASP A 63 -9.23 20.78 1.95
N ARG A 64 -9.80 21.14 3.10
CA ARG A 64 -9.27 22.16 4.04
C ARG A 64 -7.93 21.73 4.66
N PHE A 65 -7.78 20.45 4.96
CA PHE A 65 -6.51 19.92 5.46
C PHE A 65 -5.56 19.62 4.30
N LYS A 66 -6.05 19.01 3.24
CA LYS A 66 -5.27 18.62 2.07
C LYS A 66 -4.51 19.79 1.46
N VAL A 67 -5.12 20.99 1.39
CA VAL A 67 -4.46 22.19 0.84
C VAL A 67 -3.18 22.57 1.60
N THR A 68 -3.07 22.25 2.89
CA THR A 68 -1.87 22.54 3.68
C THR A 68 -0.63 21.80 3.23
N MET A 69 -0.79 20.75 2.42
CA MET A 69 0.33 19.98 1.85
C MET A 69 0.91 20.59 0.58
N VAL A 70 0.28 21.62 0.00
CA VAL A 70 0.81 22.29 -1.19
C VAL A 70 2.20 22.87 -0.89
N GLY A 71 3.18 22.53 -1.71
CA GLY A 71 4.57 22.97 -1.56
C GLY A 71 5.34 22.32 -0.39
N LYS A 72 4.77 21.30 0.29
CA LYS A 72 5.48 20.56 1.33
C LYS A 72 6.26 19.39 0.74
N LEU A 73 7.33 19.00 1.47
CA LEU A 73 8.17 17.86 1.10
C LEU A 73 7.56 16.52 1.56
N ALA A 74 7.04 16.49 2.78
CA ALA A 74 6.54 15.28 3.41
C ALA A 74 5.29 15.52 4.26
N ASN A 75 4.39 14.54 4.25
CA ASN A 75 3.40 14.34 5.28
C ASN A 75 3.87 13.21 6.22
N LEU A 76 4.01 13.52 7.49
CA LEU A 76 4.49 12.61 8.53
C LEU A 76 3.33 12.36 9.50
N GLY A 77 2.38 11.51 9.10
CA GLY A 77 1.23 11.12 9.91
C GLY A 77 1.63 10.08 10.95
N ASP A 78 1.45 10.39 12.21
CA ASP A 78 1.81 9.51 13.32
C ASP A 78 0.58 8.79 13.87
N ASP A 79 0.80 7.55 14.31
CA ASP A 79 -0.15 6.66 14.99
C ASP A 79 -1.53 6.56 14.32
N ILE A 80 -1.53 6.05 13.08
CA ILE A 80 -2.77 5.78 12.36
C ILE A 80 -3.47 4.58 13.01
N GLU A 81 -4.73 4.78 13.41
CA GLU A 81 -5.58 3.74 13.97
C GLU A 81 -5.84 2.60 12.98
N ALA A 82 -6.07 1.39 13.51
CA ALA A 82 -6.28 0.15 12.74
C ALA A 82 -7.66 0.07 12.04
N GLU A 83 -8.22 1.19 11.64
CA GLU A 83 -9.45 1.19 10.87
C GLU A 83 -9.21 0.83 9.41
N ALA A 84 -10.20 0.23 8.77
CA ALA A 84 -10.12 -0.07 7.36
C ALA A 84 -10.07 1.22 6.52
N ILE A 85 -9.15 1.28 5.57
CA ILE A 85 -9.06 2.40 4.62
C ILE A 85 -10.31 2.40 3.74
N THR A 86 -11.04 3.49 3.74
CA THR A 86 -12.23 3.70 2.91
C THR A 86 -11.85 3.89 1.45
N HIS A 87 -12.86 3.80 0.55
CA HIS A 87 -12.63 4.00 -0.88
C HIS A 87 -12.12 5.42 -1.21
N ASP A 88 -12.65 6.44 -0.54
CA ASP A 88 -12.26 7.84 -0.78
C ASP A 88 -10.85 8.13 -0.25
N GLU A 89 -10.51 7.65 0.94
CA GLU A 89 -9.15 7.72 1.48
C GLU A 89 -8.13 7.06 0.55
N LEU A 90 -8.47 5.87 0.04
CA LEU A 90 -7.62 5.16 -0.88
C LEU A 90 -7.44 5.89 -2.22
N LYS A 91 -8.52 6.49 -2.74
CA LYS A 91 -8.48 7.32 -3.95
C LYS A 91 -7.51 8.49 -3.77
N VAL A 92 -7.60 9.19 -2.65
CA VAL A 92 -6.72 10.33 -2.35
C VAL A 92 -5.27 9.88 -2.19
N LEU A 93 -5.01 8.81 -1.43
CA LEU A 93 -3.66 8.23 -1.28
C LEU A 93 -3.04 7.86 -2.64
N LYS A 94 -3.82 7.24 -3.52
CA LYS A 94 -3.38 6.88 -4.87
C LYS A 94 -3.02 8.11 -5.70
N ASN A 95 -3.87 9.12 -5.70
CA ASN A 95 -3.69 10.34 -6.50
C ASN A 95 -2.46 11.13 -6.03
N ILE A 96 -2.31 11.34 -4.72
CA ILE A 96 -1.16 12.05 -4.16
C ILE A 96 0.13 11.27 -4.43
N SER A 97 0.13 9.95 -4.24
CA SER A 97 1.33 9.11 -4.45
C SER A 97 1.83 9.09 -5.90
N THR A 98 0.98 9.43 -6.86
CA THR A 98 1.31 9.49 -8.30
C THR A 98 1.41 10.90 -8.86
N ALA A 99 1.33 11.92 -8.01
CA ALA A 99 1.28 13.33 -8.40
C ALA A 99 0.17 13.61 -9.44
N ASP A 100 -0.98 12.96 -9.28
CA ASP A 100 -2.17 13.29 -10.07
C ASP A 100 -2.73 14.63 -9.60
N THR A 101 -3.33 15.38 -10.52
CA THR A 101 -4.01 16.61 -10.17
C THR A 101 -5.25 16.32 -9.34
N VAL A 102 -5.39 17.00 -8.22
CA VAL A 102 -6.47 16.82 -7.26
C VAL A 102 -7.08 18.18 -6.93
N SER A 103 -8.41 18.24 -6.85
CA SER A 103 -9.09 19.44 -6.39
C SER A 103 -8.79 19.67 -4.91
N THR A 104 -8.57 20.91 -4.54
CA THR A 104 -8.36 21.37 -3.17
C THR A 104 -8.95 22.75 -2.99
N ARG A 105 -9.25 23.16 -1.75
CA ARG A 105 -9.87 24.44 -1.47
C ARG A 105 -9.41 24.99 -0.12
N LYS A 106 -8.98 26.24 -0.12
CA LYS A 106 -8.84 26.99 1.13
C LYS A 106 -10.20 27.45 1.64
N LEU A 107 -10.26 27.75 2.94
CA LEU A 107 -11.48 28.25 3.55
C LEU A 107 -11.87 29.60 2.89
N TYR A 108 -13.13 29.72 2.46
CA TYR A 108 -13.70 30.89 1.78
C TYR A 108 -13.10 31.24 0.41
N GLU A 109 -12.33 30.33 -0.21
CA GLU A 109 -11.81 30.48 -1.57
C GLU A 109 -12.51 29.49 -2.53
N GLU A 110 -12.41 29.75 -3.83
CA GLU A 110 -12.87 28.80 -4.85
C GLU A 110 -11.97 27.56 -4.87
N SER A 111 -12.49 26.48 -5.42
CA SER A 111 -11.73 25.23 -5.58
C SER A 111 -10.65 25.41 -6.65
N GLU A 112 -9.43 25.05 -6.34
CA GLU A 112 -8.29 25.06 -7.24
C GLU A 112 -7.78 23.63 -7.47
N ASN A 113 -7.19 23.42 -8.63
CA ASN A 113 -6.50 22.17 -8.93
C ASN A 113 -5.04 22.27 -8.48
N ALA A 114 -4.61 21.31 -7.67
CA ALA A 114 -3.23 21.20 -7.21
C ALA A 114 -2.62 19.85 -7.57
N THR A 115 -1.33 19.88 -7.92
CA THR A 115 -0.52 18.66 -8.06
C THR A 115 0.39 18.55 -6.86
N PHE A 116 0.23 17.46 -6.11
CA PHE A 116 1.00 17.23 -4.89
C PHE A 116 2.28 16.44 -5.20
N THR A 117 3.42 17.01 -4.86
CA THR A 117 4.72 16.34 -4.93
C THR A 117 5.15 15.77 -3.59
N VAL A 118 4.37 16.03 -2.55
CA VAL A 118 4.58 15.59 -1.16
C VAL A 118 4.67 14.08 -1.06
N LYS A 119 5.60 13.57 -0.23
CA LYS A 119 5.69 12.14 0.08
C LYS A 119 4.90 11.83 1.34
N LEU A 120 4.15 10.73 1.29
CA LEU A 120 3.27 10.32 2.38
C LEU A 120 3.94 9.22 3.21
N TYR A 121 4.14 9.50 4.49
CA TYR A 121 4.66 8.58 5.48
C TYR A 121 3.69 8.51 6.65
N PHE A 122 3.38 7.29 7.10
CA PHE A 122 2.50 7.04 8.22
C PHE A 122 3.10 6.01 9.17
N THR A 123 2.75 6.08 10.45
CA THR A 123 3.06 5.03 11.41
C THR A 123 1.76 4.36 11.88
N THR A 124 1.85 3.09 12.24
CA THR A 124 0.73 2.34 12.80
C THR A 124 1.23 1.20 13.69
N ASN A 125 0.39 0.79 14.65
CA ASN A 125 0.64 -0.36 15.53
C ASN A 125 -0.08 -1.63 15.06
N SER A 126 -0.82 -1.57 13.95
CA SER A 126 -1.58 -2.69 13.39
C SER A 126 -1.55 -2.70 11.88
N ASP A 127 -1.82 -3.84 11.28
CA ASP A 127 -2.04 -3.93 9.85
C ASP A 127 -3.42 -3.34 9.51
N ILE A 128 -3.42 -2.35 8.64
CA ILE A 128 -4.65 -1.67 8.23
C ILE A 128 -5.31 -2.47 7.12
N LEU A 129 -6.55 -2.86 7.33
CA LEU A 129 -7.32 -3.55 6.31
C LEU A 129 -7.65 -2.59 5.15
N SER A 130 -7.64 -3.10 3.94
CA SER A 130 -8.10 -2.36 2.75
C SER A 130 -9.10 -3.21 1.97
N PHE A 131 -10.24 -2.62 1.65
CA PHE A 131 -11.23 -3.25 0.78
C PHE A 131 -10.83 -3.25 -0.70
N ASP A 132 -9.90 -2.38 -1.11
CA ASP A 132 -9.34 -2.41 -2.46
C ASP A 132 -8.13 -3.35 -2.52
N LYS A 133 -8.35 -4.52 -3.08
CA LYS A 133 -7.35 -5.57 -3.29
C LYS A 133 -6.78 -5.54 -4.70
N GLY A 134 -7.10 -4.48 -5.44
CA GLY A 134 -6.64 -4.30 -6.81
C GLY A 134 -5.13 -4.08 -6.90
N TYR A 135 -4.56 -4.45 -8.03
CA TYR A 135 -3.14 -4.23 -8.36
C TYR A 135 -2.71 -2.77 -8.15
N ALA A 136 -3.62 -1.82 -8.37
CA ALA A 136 -3.35 -0.40 -8.19
C ALA A 136 -3.05 -0.02 -6.73
N PHE A 137 -3.69 -0.64 -5.74
CA PHE A 137 -3.38 -0.47 -4.34
C PHE A 137 -2.07 -1.18 -3.97
N LYS A 138 -1.97 -2.47 -4.33
CA LYS A 138 -0.81 -3.31 -4.03
C LYS A 138 0.52 -2.65 -4.45
N ARG A 139 0.58 -2.04 -5.62
CA ARG A 139 1.82 -1.41 -6.10
C ARG A 139 2.16 -0.08 -5.42
N ARG A 140 1.21 0.56 -4.71
CA ARG A 140 1.41 1.90 -4.11
C ARG A 140 1.67 1.88 -2.63
N ILE A 141 1.05 0.98 -1.89
CA ILE A 141 1.37 0.82 -0.47
C ILE A 141 2.72 0.14 -0.30
N GLN A 142 3.52 0.66 0.61
CA GLN A 142 4.79 0.06 0.99
C GLN A 142 4.87 -0.01 2.51
N TRP A 143 4.68 -1.19 3.01
CA TRP A 143 4.88 -1.49 4.42
C TRP A 143 6.35 -1.59 4.76
N LEU A 144 6.72 -1.05 5.91
CA LEU A 144 8.06 -1.02 6.46
C LEU A 144 8.00 -1.63 7.87
N PRO A 145 8.30 -2.93 8.03
CA PRO A 145 8.23 -3.59 9.31
C PRO A 145 9.32 -3.08 10.26
N MET A 146 8.92 -2.68 11.47
CA MET A 146 9.78 -2.19 12.55
C MET A 146 9.39 -2.92 13.84
N PHE A 147 9.74 -4.20 13.98
CA PHE A 147 9.33 -5.02 15.13
C PHE A 147 10.40 -5.12 16.23
N ASN A 148 11.63 -4.72 15.94
CA ASN A 148 12.69 -4.73 16.96
C ASN A 148 12.38 -3.69 18.04
N LYS A 149 12.19 -4.14 19.26
CA LYS A 149 12.03 -3.28 20.43
C LYS A 149 13.36 -2.71 20.88
N VAL A 150 13.30 -1.52 21.45
CA VAL A 150 14.47 -0.87 22.04
C VAL A 150 14.44 -1.14 23.55
N ASP A 151 15.28 -2.05 24.05
CA ASP A 151 15.28 -2.47 25.46
C ASP A 151 15.72 -1.34 26.41
N LYS A 152 16.67 -0.50 25.97
CA LYS A 152 17.20 0.62 26.75
C LYS A 152 17.09 1.90 25.91
N PRO A 153 15.95 2.61 25.93
CA PRO A 153 15.79 3.84 25.18
C PRO A 153 16.69 4.94 25.76
N ASP A 154 17.45 5.61 24.89
CA ASP A 154 18.22 6.78 25.24
C ASP A 154 17.31 8.02 25.16
N PRO A 155 17.00 8.70 26.27
CA PRO A 155 16.12 9.89 26.27
C PRO A 155 16.71 11.06 25.45
N TYR A 156 18.00 11.07 25.24
CA TYR A 156 18.69 12.10 24.44
C TYR A 156 18.96 11.66 22.99
N PHE A 157 18.45 10.51 22.56
CA PHE A 157 18.72 9.97 21.22
C PHE A 157 18.37 10.96 20.10
N ILE A 158 17.18 11.53 20.12
CA ILE A 158 16.76 12.52 19.12
C ILE A 158 17.69 13.74 19.12
N THR A 159 18.03 14.26 20.30
CA THR A 159 18.94 15.40 20.42
C THR A 159 20.31 15.08 19.83
N LYS A 160 20.88 13.91 20.14
CA LYS A 160 22.17 13.45 19.58
C LYS A 160 22.12 13.30 18.06
N MET A 161 21.03 12.72 17.54
CA MET A 161 20.85 12.46 16.11
C MET A 161 20.44 13.69 15.30
N THR A 162 20.15 14.82 15.96
CA THR A 162 19.77 16.08 15.31
C THR A 162 20.72 17.24 15.63
N THR A 163 21.92 16.96 16.12
CA THR A 163 23.01 17.94 16.17
C THR A 163 23.40 18.37 14.75
N LYS A 164 24.01 19.54 14.59
CA LYS A 164 24.41 20.03 13.27
C LYS A 164 25.27 19.02 12.49
N PRO A 165 26.33 18.42 13.06
CA PRO A 165 27.12 17.40 12.36
C PRO A 165 26.29 16.15 11.98
N ALA A 166 25.38 15.72 12.86
CA ALA A 166 24.52 14.57 12.59
C ALA A 166 23.54 14.87 11.44
N LEU A 167 22.93 16.07 11.40
CA LEU A 167 22.06 16.49 10.31
C LEU A 167 22.79 16.58 8.97
N GLU A 168 24.01 17.12 8.96
CA GLU A 168 24.86 17.17 7.76
C GLU A 168 25.16 15.76 7.22
N TYR A 169 25.44 14.82 8.12
CA TYR A 169 25.67 13.43 7.75
C TYR A 169 24.39 12.75 7.21
N TRP A 170 23.24 12.96 7.86
CA TRP A 170 21.94 12.49 7.37
C TRP A 170 21.63 13.01 5.98
N ILE A 171 21.80 14.32 5.75
CA ILE A 171 21.55 14.95 4.44
C ILE A 171 22.45 14.33 3.38
N ARG A 172 23.71 14.08 3.67
CA ARG A 172 24.63 13.41 2.73
C ARG A 172 24.11 12.03 2.33
N LEU A 173 23.74 11.18 3.30
CA LEU A 173 23.20 9.84 3.02
C LEU A 173 21.88 9.89 2.24
N ILE A 174 21.02 10.85 2.54
CA ILE A 174 19.75 11.07 1.85
C ILE A 174 20.01 11.50 0.40
N VAL A 175 20.95 12.38 0.15
CA VAL A 175 21.35 12.80 -1.22
C VAL A 175 21.90 11.61 -2.01
N GLU A 176 22.72 10.76 -1.39
CA GLU A 176 23.20 9.53 -2.04
C GLU A 176 22.04 8.56 -2.34
N GLY A 177 21.10 8.43 -1.42
CA GLY A 177 19.87 7.66 -1.64
C GLY A 177 19.01 8.22 -2.77
N TYR A 178 18.86 9.55 -2.84
CA TYR A 178 18.18 10.25 -3.93
C TYR A 178 18.84 9.98 -5.28
N LYS A 179 20.16 10.15 -5.38
CA LYS A 179 20.91 9.89 -6.62
C LYS A 179 20.69 8.48 -7.13
N ARG A 180 20.77 7.49 -6.22
CA ARG A 180 20.52 6.08 -6.56
C ARG A 180 19.09 5.85 -7.06
N LEU A 181 18.08 6.39 -6.37
CA LEU A 181 16.68 6.29 -6.77
C LEU A 181 16.42 6.98 -8.10
N TYR A 182 16.99 8.17 -8.28
CA TYR A 182 16.85 8.99 -9.49
C TYR A 182 17.46 8.32 -10.72
N GLN A 183 18.65 7.73 -10.58
CA GLN A 183 19.35 7.04 -11.66
C GLN A 183 18.70 5.71 -12.04
N ASN A 184 18.39 4.89 -11.03
CA ASN A 184 17.86 3.54 -11.24
C ASN A 184 16.37 3.52 -11.62
N ARG A 185 15.62 4.60 -11.38
CA ARG A 185 14.16 4.71 -11.61
C ARG A 185 13.33 3.61 -10.95
N LYS A 186 13.86 3.00 -9.90
CA LYS A 186 13.22 1.93 -9.13
C LYS A 186 13.67 1.96 -7.67
N TRP A 187 12.79 1.49 -6.79
CA TRP A 187 13.10 1.36 -5.37
C TRP A 187 14.19 0.32 -5.13
N THR A 188 15.01 0.55 -4.10
CA THR A 188 15.98 -0.46 -3.66
C THR A 188 15.23 -1.66 -3.10
N VAL A 189 15.61 -2.84 -3.52
CA VAL A 189 15.07 -4.10 -3.02
C VAL A 189 15.58 -4.35 -1.60
N CYS A 190 14.67 -4.73 -0.72
CA CYS A 190 14.97 -5.17 0.64
C CYS A 190 14.11 -6.40 0.94
N LYS A 191 14.70 -7.57 1.06
CA LYS A 191 14.00 -8.84 1.18
C LYS A 191 12.99 -8.83 2.35
N VAL A 192 13.38 -8.37 3.54
CA VAL A 192 12.49 -8.28 4.70
C VAL A 192 11.25 -7.42 4.41
N VAL A 193 11.43 -6.32 3.67
CA VAL A 193 10.33 -5.44 3.27
C VAL A 193 9.44 -6.11 2.23
N GLU A 194 10.02 -6.81 1.25
CA GLU A 194 9.26 -7.54 0.22
C GLU A 194 8.47 -8.69 0.82
N ASP A 195 9.10 -9.51 1.64
CA ASP A 195 8.46 -10.66 2.31
C ASP A 195 7.26 -10.19 3.14
N TYR A 196 7.43 -9.13 3.94
CA TYR A 196 6.33 -8.56 4.72
C TYR A 196 5.18 -8.02 3.85
N ASN A 197 5.51 -7.30 2.77
CA ASN A 197 4.47 -6.78 1.86
C ASN A 197 3.72 -7.90 1.14
N ASN A 198 4.39 -8.97 0.75
CA ASN A 198 3.76 -10.13 0.13
C ASN A 198 2.82 -10.81 1.13
N GLN A 199 3.28 -11.06 2.36
CA GLN A 199 2.46 -11.64 3.43
C GLN A 199 1.24 -10.77 3.72
N TYR A 200 1.41 -9.46 3.92
CA TYR A 200 0.29 -8.53 4.11
C TYR A 200 -0.76 -8.62 2.98
N HIS A 201 -0.32 -8.70 1.73
CA HIS A 201 -1.23 -8.78 0.60
C HIS A 201 -1.95 -10.14 0.51
N GLU A 202 -1.31 -11.22 0.93
CA GLU A 202 -1.94 -12.53 1.05
C GLU A 202 -2.98 -12.53 2.17
N ASP A 203 -2.62 -12.11 3.36
CA ASP A 203 -3.50 -12.09 4.54
C ASP A 203 -4.68 -11.13 4.36
N ASN A 204 -4.48 -10.03 3.65
CA ASN A 204 -5.55 -9.08 3.32
C ASN A 204 -6.45 -9.57 2.17
N ASN A 205 -6.12 -10.65 1.46
CA ASN A 205 -6.92 -11.22 0.37
C ASN A 205 -7.76 -12.41 0.84
N VAL A 206 -8.90 -12.12 1.44
CA VAL A 206 -9.83 -13.15 1.97
C VAL A 206 -10.29 -14.13 0.90
N CYS A 207 -10.44 -13.69 -0.36
CA CYS A 207 -10.80 -14.58 -1.46
C CYS A 207 -9.67 -15.57 -1.79
N LEU A 208 -8.41 -15.15 -1.66
CA LEU A 208 -7.26 -16.05 -1.81
C LEU A 208 -7.16 -17.03 -0.64
N MET A 209 -7.38 -16.57 0.59
CA MET A 209 -7.40 -17.45 1.76
C MET A 209 -8.49 -18.51 1.61
N TYR A 210 -9.70 -18.10 1.28
CA TYR A 210 -10.80 -19.02 1.04
C TYR A 210 -10.50 -20.00 -0.10
N ALA A 211 -9.94 -19.53 -1.22
CA ALA A 211 -9.55 -20.41 -2.32
C ALA A 211 -8.49 -21.43 -1.93
N LYS A 212 -7.56 -21.09 -1.01
CA LYS A 212 -6.55 -22.02 -0.48
C LYS A 212 -7.15 -23.10 0.41
N ASP A 213 -8.24 -22.81 1.12
CA ASP A 213 -8.93 -23.75 2.01
C ASP A 213 -9.80 -24.76 1.26
N LEU A 214 -10.18 -24.47 0.00
CA LEU A 214 -11.04 -25.33 -0.79
C LEU A 214 -10.27 -26.44 -1.53
N ASP A 215 -10.83 -27.66 -1.56
CA ASP A 215 -10.38 -28.70 -2.50
C ASP A 215 -10.84 -28.31 -3.93
N PRO A 216 -9.90 -28.09 -4.86
CA PRO A 216 -10.24 -27.65 -6.20
C PRO A 216 -11.14 -28.62 -6.99
N ASN A 217 -11.05 -29.92 -6.72
CA ASN A 217 -11.78 -30.96 -7.46
C ASN A 217 -13.22 -31.14 -6.99
N THR A 218 -13.46 -31.04 -5.69
CA THR A 218 -14.79 -31.31 -5.07
C THR A 218 -15.56 -30.03 -4.77
N GLU A 219 -14.86 -28.93 -4.47
CA GLU A 219 -15.49 -27.71 -3.95
C GLU A 219 -15.42 -26.53 -4.94
N ILE A 220 -14.65 -26.60 -6.03
CA ILE A 220 -14.55 -25.52 -7.03
C ILE A 220 -15.05 -25.99 -8.40
N ILE A 221 -14.54 -27.08 -8.95
CA ILE A 221 -14.92 -27.55 -10.28
C ILE A 221 -16.41 -27.92 -10.34
N GLY A 222 -17.09 -27.47 -11.41
CA GLY A 222 -18.52 -27.70 -11.63
C GLY A 222 -19.43 -26.73 -10.90
N ARG A 223 -18.92 -25.88 -10.02
CA ARG A 223 -19.71 -24.90 -9.26
C ARG A 223 -19.78 -23.55 -9.95
N THR A 224 -20.88 -22.84 -9.75
CA THR A 224 -21.07 -21.47 -10.19
C THR A 224 -20.48 -20.49 -9.19
N ILE A 225 -20.14 -19.28 -9.64
CA ILE A 225 -19.66 -18.22 -8.74
C ILE A 225 -20.66 -17.87 -7.63
N SER A 226 -21.97 -18.04 -7.89
CA SER A 226 -23.01 -17.78 -6.90
C SER A 226 -23.01 -18.82 -5.76
N GLN A 227 -22.79 -20.10 -6.10
CA GLN A 227 -22.65 -21.16 -5.11
C GLN A 227 -21.40 -20.97 -4.24
N ILE A 228 -20.27 -20.67 -4.87
CA ILE A 228 -19.01 -20.34 -4.16
C ILE A 228 -19.21 -19.15 -3.21
N LYS A 229 -19.96 -18.11 -3.67
CA LYS A 229 -20.25 -16.94 -2.82
C LYS A 229 -21.10 -17.30 -1.60
N MET A 230 -22.08 -18.18 -1.76
CA MET A 230 -22.91 -18.63 -0.62
C MET A 230 -22.05 -19.35 0.42
N ASP A 231 -21.24 -20.30 0.01
CA ASP A 231 -20.36 -21.03 0.92
C ASP A 231 -19.28 -20.12 1.55
N PHE A 232 -18.81 -19.10 0.80
CA PHE A 232 -17.92 -18.09 1.35
C PHE A 232 -18.58 -17.34 2.52
N MET A 233 -19.87 -17.01 2.40
CA MET A 233 -20.59 -16.31 3.48
C MET A 233 -20.76 -17.19 4.72
N ASP A 234 -20.84 -18.52 4.54
CA ASP A 234 -20.89 -19.48 5.64
C ASP A 234 -19.49 -19.75 6.25
N TRP A 235 -18.44 -19.68 5.43
CA TRP A 235 -17.06 -19.88 5.84
C TRP A 235 -16.51 -18.72 6.68
N THR A 236 -16.94 -17.48 6.41
CA THR A 236 -16.41 -16.29 7.10
C THR A 236 -17.40 -15.69 8.07
N SER A 237 -16.98 -15.48 9.32
CA SER A 237 -17.72 -14.69 10.31
C SER A 237 -17.47 -13.18 10.18
N ASP A 238 -16.71 -12.75 9.18
CA ASP A 238 -16.24 -11.37 8.96
C ASP A 238 -17.08 -10.69 7.87
N ASP A 239 -17.43 -9.42 8.05
CA ASP A 239 -18.18 -8.59 7.07
C ASP A 239 -17.42 -8.29 5.77
N ARG A 240 -16.31 -8.97 5.52
CA ARG A 240 -15.49 -8.80 4.31
C ARG A 240 -16.28 -9.20 3.07
N LYS A 241 -16.36 -8.29 2.11
CA LYS A 241 -17.12 -8.53 0.90
C LYS A 241 -16.42 -9.54 -0.03
N PHE A 242 -17.14 -10.56 -0.47
CA PHE A 242 -16.70 -11.45 -1.54
C PHE A 242 -16.54 -10.68 -2.85
N SER A 243 -15.39 -10.82 -3.48
CA SER A 243 -15.14 -10.30 -4.83
C SER A 243 -15.03 -11.45 -5.82
N SER A 244 -16.03 -11.57 -6.72
CA SER A 244 -16.03 -12.60 -7.76
C SER A 244 -14.77 -12.57 -8.63
N LYS A 245 -14.28 -11.38 -8.95
CA LYS A 245 -13.05 -11.23 -9.75
C LYS A 245 -11.83 -11.72 -8.98
N LEU A 246 -11.64 -11.27 -7.73
CA LEU A 246 -10.49 -11.68 -6.92
C LEU A 246 -10.48 -13.17 -6.63
N PHE A 247 -11.66 -13.78 -6.44
CA PHE A 247 -11.75 -15.22 -6.27
C PHE A 247 -11.36 -15.96 -7.55
N GLN A 248 -11.85 -15.51 -8.72
CA GLN A 248 -11.48 -16.08 -10.01
C GLN A 248 -9.98 -15.97 -10.27
N ASP A 249 -9.39 -14.80 -10.01
CA ASP A 249 -7.95 -14.57 -10.16
C ASP A 249 -7.16 -15.50 -9.21
N ALA A 250 -7.58 -15.64 -7.94
CA ALA A 250 -6.94 -16.53 -6.97
C ALA A 250 -7.02 -18.01 -7.40
N VAL A 251 -8.18 -18.49 -7.83
CA VAL A 251 -8.38 -19.87 -8.30
C VAL A 251 -7.58 -20.14 -9.58
N TRP A 252 -7.48 -19.16 -10.47
CA TRP A 252 -6.63 -19.27 -11.66
C TRP A 252 -5.16 -19.36 -11.28
N ASP A 253 -4.68 -18.52 -10.39
CA ASP A 253 -3.27 -18.50 -9.97
C ASP A 253 -2.87 -19.78 -9.26
N LEU A 254 -3.71 -20.28 -8.36
CA LEU A 254 -3.45 -21.49 -7.58
C LEU A 254 -3.59 -22.79 -8.41
N TYR A 255 -4.68 -22.92 -9.18
CA TYR A 255 -5.12 -24.21 -9.70
C TYR A 255 -5.28 -24.26 -11.21
N LYS A 256 -5.11 -23.13 -11.92
CA LYS A 256 -5.36 -22.99 -13.38
C LYS A 256 -6.79 -23.39 -13.77
N ILE A 257 -7.75 -23.08 -12.87
CA ILE A 257 -9.18 -23.32 -13.06
C ILE A 257 -9.85 -21.99 -13.40
N GLY A 258 -10.64 -21.93 -14.46
CA GLY A 258 -11.34 -20.75 -14.93
C GLY A 258 -12.83 -20.99 -15.17
N LEU A 259 -13.60 -19.92 -15.40
CA LEU A 259 -15.03 -20.02 -15.72
C LEU A 259 -15.25 -20.39 -17.19
N GLY A 260 -15.95 -21.50 -17.40
CA GLY A 260 -16.39 -21.96 -18.72
C GLY A 260 -17.92 -22.22 -18.75
N ARG A 261 -18.44 -22.51 -19.95
CA ARG A 261 -19.86 -22.87 -20.12
C ARG A 261 -20.03 -24.39 -20.04
N SER A 262 -20.98 -24.85 -19.20
CA SER A 262 -21.35 -26.25 -19.08
C SER A 262 -22.88 -26.39 -19.05
N LYS A 263 -23.40 -27.50 -19.64
CA LYS A 263 -24.82 -27.86 -19.50
C LYS A 263 -25.01 -28.64 -18.22
N GLN A 264 -25.84 -28.09 -17.31
CA GLN A 264 -26.26 -28.72 -16.07
C GLN A 264 -27.78 -28.72 -15.98
N ASN A 265 -28.42 -29.87 -15.83
CA ASN A 265 -29.87 -30.02 -15.75
C ASN A 265 -30.62 -29.33 -16.92
N GLY A 266 -30.15 -29.50 -18.13
CA GLY A 266 -30.74 -28.90 -19.34
C GLY A 266 -30.51 -27.41 -19.55
N LYS A 267 -29.87 -26.70 -18.59
CA LYS A 267 -29.57 -25.27 -18.69
C LYS A 267 -28.06 -25.05 -18.84
N THR A 268 -27.67 -24.13 -19.71
CA THR A 268 -26.28 -23.70 -19.83
C THR A 268 -25.93 -22.73 -18.70
N ARG A 269 -24.93 -23.08 -17.90
CA ARG A 269 -24.42 -22.26 -16.79
C ARG A 269 -22.92 -22.01 -16.95
N ARG A 270 -22.43 -20.90 -16.36
CA ARG A 270 -21.00 -20.66 -16.22
C ARG A 270 -20.53 -21.30 -14.91
N VAL A 271 -19.61 -22.25 -15.02
CA VAL A 271 -19.05 -22.99 -13.89
C VAL A 271 -17.53 -23.00 -13.97
N PHE A 272 -16.88 -23.19 -12.83
CA PHE A 272 -15.44 -23.40 -12.79
C PHE A 272 -15.07 -24.74 -13.41
N MET A 273 -14.05 -24.73 -14.29
CA MET A 273 -13.51 -25.91 -14.97
C MET A 273 -12.02 -25.75 -15.24
N ARG A 274 -11.30 -26.87 -15.29
CA ARG A 274 -9.92 -26.84 -15.76
C ARG A 274 -9.90 -26.40 -17.22
N GLN A 275 -9.06 -25.45 -17.55
CA GLN A 275 -8.83 -25.14 -18.95
C GLN A 275 -8.01 -26.32 -19.54
N LYS A 276 -8.57 -26.95 -20.57
CA LYS A 276 -7.79 -27.85 -21.43
C LYS A 276 -6.72 -26.99 -22.09
N ASP A 277 -5.48 -27.43 -22.07
CA ASP A 277 -4.39 -26.78 -22.77
C ASP A 277 -4.81 -26.52 -24.23
N THR A 278 -4.97 -25.26 -24.58
CA THR A 278 -5.45 -24.82 -25.90
C THR A 278 -4.33 -24.99 -26.97
N ASN A 279 -3.22 -25.63 -26.63
CA ASN A 279 -2.06 -25.81 -27.49
C ASN A 279 -2.07 -27.08 -28.32
N GLN A 280 -3.19 -27.84 -28.43
CA GLN A 280 -3.26 -29.03 -29.28
C GLN A 280 -4.13 -28.89 -30.54
N LYS A 281 -4.43 -27.67 -31.01
CA LYS A 281 -5.16 -27.46 -32.26
C LYS A 281 -4.49 -26.47 -33.20
N LEU A 282 -3.20 -26.65 -33.47
CA LEU A 282 -2.50 -25.96 -34.58
C LEU A 282 -1.52 -26.87 -35.30
N HIS A 283 -1.70 -28.19 -35.27
CA HIS A 283 -1.04 -29.14 -36.18
C HIS A 283 -2.01 -30.30 -36.41
N ASN A 284 -2.95 -30.08 -37.33
CA ASN A 284 -3.49 -31.08 -38.25
C ASN A 284 -4.16 -30.33 -39.41
#